data_ae9a58eaa369d8c62d61ef6f5dd79dfc
#
_entry.id   ae9a58eaa369d8c62d61ef6f5dd79dfc
#
_cell.length_a   1.000
_cell.length_b   1.000
_cell.length_c   1.000
_cell.angle_alpha   90.00
_cell.angle_beta   90.00
_cell.angle_gamma   90.00
#
_symmetry.space_group_name_H-M   'P 1'
#
loop_
_entity.id
_entity.type
_entity.pdbx_description
1 polymer ?
#
loop_
_entity_poly.entity_id
_entity_poly.type
_entity_poly.pdbx_seq_one_letter_code
_entity_poly.pdbx_strand_id
1 'polypeptide(L)'
;MSLRTKIISVALIAALLAGLIWAAGPGHALDTAQEQTSSLFSRSKETLYLWYSDDALTDYLNEIAVAYNSENRDYRIEPEYKDGTDFLQAVNTASVQAESDMPDLYIIADNSLGRAYRAGLAAEVSNSSVFENTLFYPQTAINSVTYQGRRVAYPFYFETAALLYNADYLQSFADKAGKSLEETVPSTIQDIIDFAGNYDAPEGVTSVFSWDVGDIFYNYYFIGESSDLGGECGDDRDKIDIYNADTISALQVFQQLNQYFSLDTDENSYSDILDDFAQGKSVFTVATTDALKTLSEKISSSAGGDETESAASDTEGEASSETSVESSDAGDSGQQDAAGTLQNYGAVPLPDITDTLGTRGIAVTNCLVINGYSEKQEGAEDFAAFLKEDQSSDFFDRTGYLLCRNGVTYSDSHADGFVSAYQSSECELKISGTGNFWILLENTMENVWNGADPNESLKSLDEQLMIQLTGDESYTVEAIDSPEPITLSNGQDDGN
;
A
#
# COMPACT_ATOMS: atom_id res chain seq x y z
N MET A 1 -47.74 10.30 -51.01
CA MET A 1 -47.45 8.95 -51.49
C MET A 1 -48.71 8.33 -52.05
N SER A 2 -48.66 7.87 -53.29
CA SER A 2 -49.82 7.25 -53.92
C SER A 2 -50.14 5.88 -53.34
N LEU A 3 -51.40 5.44 -53.39
CA LEU A 3 -51.80 4.14 -52.81
C LEU A 3 -51.00 3.00 -53.43
N ARG A 4 -50.53 3.12 -54.67
CA ARG A 4 -49.65 2.17 -55.36
C ARG A 4 -48.25 2.06 -54.64
N THR A 5 -47.67 3.18 -54.19
CA THR A 5 -46.38 3.19 -53.51
C THR A 5 -46.48 2.55 -52.13
N LYS A 6 -47.60 2.73 -51.42
CA LYS A 6 -47.83 2.05 -50.12
C LYS A 6 -48.02 0.56 -50.29
N ILE A 7 -48.70 0.08 -51.31
CA ILE A 7 -48.90 -1.33 -51.60
C ILE A 7 -47.56 -2.02 -51.95
N ILE A 8 -46.74 -1.34 -52.80
CA ILE A 8 -45.44 -1.86 -53.19
C ILE A 8 -44.50 -1.94 -51.94
N SER A 9 -44.52 -0.96 -51.04
CA SER A 9 -43.75 -0.99 -49.82
C SER A 9 -44.16 -2.11 -48.85
N VAL A 10 -45.48 -2.33 -48.72
CA VAL A 10 -46.02 -3.41 -47.89
C VAL A 10 -45.69 -4.79 -48.50
N ALA A 11 -45.77 -4.93 -49.84
CA ALA A 11 -45.40 -6.16 -50.50
C ALA A 11 -43.88 -6.49 -50.40
N LEU A 12 -43.03 -5.46 -50.45
CA LEU A 12 -41.59 -5.62 -50.26
C LEU A 12 -41.24 -6.04 -48.82
N ILE A 13 -41.91 -5.45 -47.84
CA ILE A 13 -41.74 -5.84 -46.42
C ILE A 13 -42.25 -7.24 -46.17
N ALA A 14 -43.41 -7.62 -46.74
CA ALA A 14 -43.93 -8.96 -46.63
C ALA A 14 -43.04 -10.02 -47.33
N ALA A 15 -42.42 -9.69 -48.46
CA ALA A 15 -41.48 -10.55 -49.16
C ALA A 15 -40.17 -10.70 -48.39
N LEU A 16 -39.68 -9.65 -47.74
CA LEU A 16 -38.54 -9.71 -46.84
C LEU A 16 -38.82 -10.55 -45.61
N LEU A 17 -40.01 -10.41 -45.00
CA LEU A 17 -40.43 -11.23 -43.86
C LEU A 17 -40.64 -12.70 -44.25
N ALA A 18 -41.20 -12.97 -45.41
CA ALA A 18 -41.36 -14.34 -45.92
C ALA A 18 -40.01 -14.98 -46.29
N GLY A 19 -39.06 -14.19 -46.80
CA GLY A 19 -37.67 -14.61 -47.03
C GLY A 19 -36.94 -14.96 -45.73
N LEU A 20 -37.14 -14.17 -44.66
CA LEU A 20 -36.62 -14.42 -43.32
C LEU A 20 -37.25 -15.67 -42.71
N ILE A 21 -38.54 -15.92 -42.86
CA ILE A 21 -39.25 -17.10 -42.36
C ILE A 21 -38.83 -18.36 -43.17
N TRP A 22 -38.54 -18.23 -44.46
CA TRP A 22 -38.05 -19.33 -45.28
C TRP A 22 -36.59 -19.69 -44.98
N ALA A 23 -35.77 -18.71 -44.64
CA ALA A 23 -34.40 -18.90 -44.17
C ALA A 23 -34.36 -19.54 -42.75
N ALA A 24 -35.44 -19.44 -42.00
CA ALA A 24 -35.63 -19.99 -40.67
C ALA A 24 -36.14 -21.46 -40.67
N GLY A 25 -36.01 -22.20 -41.76
CA GLY A 25 -36.25 -23.64 -41.79
C GLY A 25 -35.30 -24.41 -40.86
N PRO A 26 -35.64 -25.62 -40.40
CA PRO A 26 -34.93 -26.31 -39.34
C PRO A 26 -33.50 -26.69 -39.77
N GLY A 27 -32.56 -25.84 -39.46
CA GLY A 27 -31.13 -26.04 -39.70
C GLY A 27 -30.39 -24.71 -39.98
N HIS A 28 -29.88 -24.09 -38.99
CA HIS A 28 -28.73 -23.16 -39.02
C HIS A 28 -28.78 -21.78 -39.65
N ALA A 29 -29.81 -21.37 -40.35
CA ALA A 29 -29.82 -20.07 -41.04
C ALA A 29 -30.19 -18.87 -40.14
N LEU A 30 -30.87 -19.11 -39.01
CA LEU A 30 -31.20 -18.04 -38.06
C LEU A 30 -30.04 -17.61 -37.14
N ASP A 31 -29.25 -18.56 -36.72
CA ASP A 31 -28.07 -18.25 -35.86
C ASP A 31 -27.06 -17.39 -36.64
N THR A 32 -26.79 -17.77 -37.90
CA THR A 32 -25.88 -17.01 -38.78
C THR A 32 -26.43 -15.65 -39.17
N ALA A 33 -27.76 -15.51 -39.34
CA ALA A 33 -28.38 -14.25 -39.68
C ALA A 33 -28.51 -13.32 -38.46
N GLN A 34 -28.66 -13.86 -37.28
CA GLN A 34 -28.73 -13.07 -36.05
C GLN A 34 -27.33 -12.55 -35.65
N GLU A 35 -26.28 -13.34 -35.85
CA GLU A 35 -24.89 -12.89 -35.69
C GLU A 35 -24.53 -11.83 -36.76
N GLN A 36 -24.89 -12.04 -38.03
CA GLN A 36 -24.60 -11.08 -39.10
C GLN A 36 -25.44 -9.77 -39.01
N THR A 37 -26.67 -9.82 -38.53
CA THR A 37 -27.47 -8.59 -38.34
C THR A 37 -27.07 -7.85 -37.06
N SER A 38 -26.68 -8.51 -36.02
CA SER A 38 -26.10 -7.84 -34.84
C SER A 38 -24.75 -7.19 -35.19
N SER A 39 -23.94 -7.81 -36.05
CA SER A 39 -22.66 -7.24 -36.50
C SER A 39 -22.82 -6.06 -37.50
N LEU A 40 -23.93 -5.99 -38.22
CA LEU A 40 -24.19 -4.89 -39.17
C LEU A 40 -24.71 -3.62 -38.50
N PHE A 41 -25.20 -3.68 -37.28
CA PHE A 41 -25.69 -2.55 -36.48
C PHE A 41 -24.90 -2.27 -35.22
N SER A 42 -23.96 -3.10 -34.84
CA SER A 42 -23.03 -2.85 -33.78
C SER A 42 -21.87 -2.01 -34.31
N ARG A 43 -21.85 -0.72 -33.98
CA ARG A 43 -20.65 0.09 -34.13
C ARG A 43 -19.55 -0.67 -33.36
N SER A 44 -18.49 -1.07 -34.02
CA SER A 44 -17.38 -1.73 -33.37
C SER A 44 -16.81 -0.75 -32.33
N LYS A 45 -16.85 -1.14 -31.06
CA LYS A 45 -16.25 -0.33 -30.00
C LYS A 45 -14.75 -0.21 -30.24
N GLU A 46 -14.20 0.95 -29.96
CA GLU A 46 -12.76 1.15 -29.96
C GLU A 46 -12.14 0.45 -28.74
N THR A 47 -11.06 -0.29 -28.94
CA THR A 47 -10.38 -0.97 -27.85
C THR A 47 -9.38 -0.04 -27.18
N LEU A 48 -9.46 0.07 -25.86
CA LEU A 48 -8.49 0.69 -24.98
C LEU A 48 -7.65 -0.43 -24.35
N TYR A 49 -6.34 -0.32 -24.40
CA TYR A 49 -5.43 -1.26 -23.72
C TYR A 49 -4.99 -0.66 -22.38
N LEU A 50 -5.19 -1.42 -21.29
CA LEU A 50 -4.73 -1.07 -19.96
C LEU A 50 -3.60 -2.02 -19.56
N TRP A 51 -2.36 -1.51 -19.48
CA TRP A 51 -1.23 -2.31 -19.02
C TRP A 51 -1.00 -2.13 -17.53
N TYR A 52 -0.66 -3.21 -16.86
CA TYR A 52 -0.30 -3.25 -15.43
C TYR A 52 0.74 -4.34 -15.18
N SER A 53 1.52 -4.19 -14.09
CA SER A 53 2.62 -5.10 -13.77
C SER A 53 2.47 -5.80 -12.41
N ASP A 54 1.36 -5.58 -11.73
CA ASP A 54 1.03 -6.22 -10.46
C ASP A 54 -0.09 -7.25 -10.69
N ASP A 55 0.24 -8.54 -10.53
CA ASP A 55 -0.67 -9.65 -10.82
C ASP A 55 -1.86 -9.73 -9.84
N ALA A 56 -1.73 -9.17 -8.62
CA ALA A 56 -2.81 -9.07 -7.65
C ALA A 56 -4.01 -8.28 -8.18
N LEU A 57 -3.80 -7.38 -9.14
CA LEU A 57 -4.87 -6.60 -9.78
C LEU A 57 -5.65 -7.38 -10.84
N THR A 58 -5.16 -8.54 -11.29
CA THR A 58 -5.66 -9.22 -12.50
C THR A 58 -7.15 -9.55 -12.43
N ASP A 59 -7.60 -10.16 -11.35
CA ASP A 59 -9.01 -10.57 -11.21
C ASP A 59 -9.93 -9.35 -11.09
N TYR A 60 -9.51 -8.33 -10.33
CA TYR A 60 -10.25 -7.10 -10.18
C TYR A 60 -10.39 -6.34 -11.51
N LEU A 61 -9.27 -6.11 -12.21
CA LEU A 61 -9.28 -5.36 -13.48
C LEU A 61 -10.07 -6.08 -14.57
N ASN A 62 -10.02 -7.42 -14.62
CA ASN A 62 -10.85 -8.19 -15.56
C ASN A 62 -12.34 -8.03 -15.28
N GLU A 63 -12.76 -8.01 -14.02
CA GLU A 63 -14.17 -7.81 -13.67
C GLU A 63 -14.63 -6.38 -13.98
N ILE A 64 -13.83 -5.38 -13.61
CA ILE A 64 -14.08 -3.98 -13.97
C ILE A 64 -14.18 -3.83 -15.50
N ALA A 65 -13.32 -4.49 -16.26
CA ALA A 65 -13.38 -4.50 -17.72
C ALA A 65 -14.72 -5.07 -18.23
N VAL A 66 -15.20 -6.17 -17.66
CA VAL A 66 -16.51 -6.75 -18.01
C VAL A 66 -17.64 -5.75 -17.73
N ALA A 67 -17.63 -5.11 -16.55
CA ALA A 67 -18.64 -4.12 -16.17
C ALA A 67 -18.61 -2.92 -17.12
N TYR A 68 -17.46 -2.28 -17.30
CA TYR A 68 -17.29 -1.15 -18.22
C TYR A 68 -17.70 -1.52 -19.65
N ASN A 69 -17.25 -2.66 -20.15
CA ASN A 69 -17.54 -3.11 -21.51
C ASN A 69 -19.03 -3.40 -21.73
N SER A 70 -19.79 -3.72 -20.69
CA SER A 70 -21.23 -3.92 -20.78
C SER A 70 -22.01 -2.60 -20.88
N GLU A 71 -21.54 -1.54 -20.22
CA GLU A 71 -22.21 -0.25 -20.09
C GLU A 71 -21.80 0.75 -21.17
N ASN A 72 -20.50 0.82 -21.50
CA ASN A 72 -19.97 1.75 -22.48
C ASN A 72 -20.34 1.28 -23.91
N ARG A 73 -20.71 2.23 -24.78
CA ARG A 73 -21.14 1.93 -26.14
C ARG A 73 -20.07 2.18 -27.21
N ASP A 74 -19.15 3.06 -26.92
CA ASP A 74 -18.15 3.54 -27.87
C ASP A 74 -16.77 2.89 -27.64
N TYR A 75 -16.45 2.57 -26.38
CA TYR A 75 -15.17 1.98 -26.00
C TYR A 75 -15.34 0.63 -25.31
N ARG A 76 -14.29 -0.17 -25.35
CA ARG A 76 -14.08 -1.35 -24.50
C ARG A 76 -12.66 -1.32 -23.96
N ILE A 77 -12.47 -1.77 -22.73
CA ILE A 77 -11.15 -1.89 -22.10
C ILE A 77 -10.67 -3.33 -22.14
N GLU A 78 -9.40 -3.54 -22.45
CA GLU A 78 -8.70 -4.83 -22.38
C GLU A 78 -7.50 -4.68 -21.42
N PRO A 79 -7.62 -5.17 -20.16
CA PRO A 79 -6.50 -5.23 -19.23
C PRO A 79 -5.46 -6.25 -19.70
N GLU A 80 -4.17 -5.91 -19.62
CA GLU A 80 -3.09 -6.77 -20.04
C GLU A 80 -1.94 -6.71 -19.02
N TYR A 81 -1.69 -7.85 -18.38
CA TYR A 81 -0.54 -8.01 -17.49
C TYR A 81 0.76 -8.01 -18.29
N LYS A 82 1.75 -7.24 -17.83
CA LYS A 82 3.11 -7.19 -18.38
C LYS A 82 4.10 -7.39 -17.24
N ASP A 83 5.03 -8.32 -17.40
CA ASP A 83 6.08 -8.56 -16.41
C ASP A 83 6.91 -7.29 -16.14
N GLY A 84 7.21 -7.05 -14.83
CA GLY A 84 7.42 -5.71 -14.28
C GLY A 84 8.81 -5.11 -14.31
N THR A 85 9.90 -5.86 -14.54
CA THR A 85 11.26 -5.36 -14.27
C THR A 85 11.63 -4.07 -15.03
N ASP A 86 11.11 -3.90 -16.26
CA ASP A 86 11.33 -2.71 -17.09
C ASP A 86 10.01 -2.15 -17.64
N PHE A 87 8.95 -2.20 -16.83
CA PHE A 87 7.58 -1.91 -17.26
C PHE A 87 7.44 -0.55 -17.96
N LEU A 88 7.93 0.55 -17.36
CA LEU A 88 7.86 1.87 -17.98
C LEU A 88 8.68 1.95 -19.28
N GLN A 89 9.76 1.19 -19.40
CA GLN A 89 10.52 1.10 -20.65
C GLN A 89 9.74 0.32 -21.72
N ALA A 90 8.98 -0.71 -21.33
CA ALA A 90 8.10 -1.43 -22.26
C ALA A 90 6.99 -0.50 -22.78
N VAL A 91 6.32 0.27 -21.86
CA VAL A 91 5.35 1.30 -22.24
C VAL A 91 5.95 2.31 -23.22
N ASN A 92 7.16 2.82 -22.94
CA ASN A 92 7.84 3.77 -23.81
C ASN A 92 8.13 3.16 -25.19
N THR A 93 8.59 1.92 -25.24
CA THR A 93 8.93 1.25 -26.49
C THR A 93 7.69 1.06 -27.37
N ALA A 94 6.61 0.52 -26.80
CA ALA A 94 5.36 0.30 -27.52
C ALA A 94 4.76 1.62 -28.02
N SER A 95 4.79 2.68 -27.19
CA SER A 95 4.25 4.01 -27.52
C SER A 95 5.02 4.68 -28.65
N VAL A 96 6.35 4.69 -28.57
CA VAL A 96 7.21 5.31 -29.61
C VAL A 96 7.16 4.55 -30.93
N GLN A 97 7.01 3.22 -30.89
CA GLN A 97 6.88 2.39 -32.08
C GLN A 97 5.46 2.38 -32.65
N ALA A 98 4.49 2.98 -31.96
CA ALA A 98 3.07 2.98 -32.29
C ALA A 98 2.56 1.55 -32.55
N GLU A 99 2.87 0.63 -31.62
CA GLU A 99 2.38 -0.74 -31.67
C GLU A 99 0.87 -0.77 -31.62
N SER A 100 0.25 -1.78 -32.25
CA SER A 100 -1.21 -1.86 -32.38
C SER A 100 -1.93 -2.07 -31.04
N ASP A 101 -1.23 -2.60 -30.05
CA ASP A 101 -1.65 -2.90 -28.68
C ASP A 101 -0.90 -2.08 -27.62
N MET A 102 -0.29 -0.95 -28.04
CA MET A 102 0.32 -0.02 -27.10
C MET A 102 -0.72 0.42 -26.06
N PRO A 103 -0.33 0.61 -24.79
CA PRO A 103 -1.29 0.98 -23.76
C PRO A 103 -1.87 2.37 -24.00
N ASP A 104 -3.19 2.47 -23.89
CA ASP A 104 -3.91 3.75 -23.79
C ASP A 104 -3.88 4.25 -22.33
N LEU A 105 -3.88 3.29 -21.37
CA LEU A 105 -3.72 3.53 -19.95
C LEU A 105 -2.70 2.53 -19.38
N TYR A 106 -2.07 2.91 -18.28
CA TYR A 106 -1.20 1.99 -17.55
C TYR A 106 -1.09 2.39 -16.08
N ILE A 107 -0.68 1.45 -15.21
CA ILE A 107 -0.55 1.65 -13.77
C ILE A 107 0.92 1.66 -13.41
N ILE A 108 1.37 2.70 -12.69
CA ILE A 108 2.75 2.84 -12.17
C ILE A 108 2.75 3.54 -10.81
N ALA A 109 3.82 3.33 -10.03
CA ALA A 109 4.07 4.09 -8.80
C ALA A 109 4.39 5.56 -9.11
N ASP A 110 4.06 6.44 -8.16
CA ASP A 110 4.19 7.89 -8.29
C ASP A 110 5.65 8.38 -8.49
N ASN A 111 6.65 7.69 -7.95
CA ASN A 111 8.07 7.98 -8.21
C ASN A 111 8.46 7.93 -9.70
N SER A 112 7.72 7.20 -10.48
CA SER A 112 7.93 7.06 -11.92
C SER A 112 7.24 8.13 -12.76
N LEU A 113 6.30 8.89 -12.18
CA LEU A 113 5.50 9.89 -12.92
C LEU A 113 6.34 11.00 -13.54
N GLY A 114 7.37 11.49 -12.84
CA GLY A 114 8.26 12.52 -13.39
C GLY A 114 8.99 12.06 -14.64
N ARG A 115 9.43 10.79 -14.70
CA ARG A 115 10.04 10.18 -15.90
C ARG A 115 9.02 9.99 -17.02
N ALA A 116 7.82 9.48 -16.68
CA ALA A 116 6.74 9.25 -17.63
C ALA A 116 6.29 10.56 -18.28
N TYR A 117 6.05 11.61 -17.50
CA TYR A 117 5.61 12.91 -18.02
C TYR A 117 6.65 13.54 -18.94
N ARG A 118 7.93 13.55 -18.56
CA ARG A 118 9.01 14.13 -19.41
C ARG A 118 9.27 13.33 -20.68
N ALA A 119 8.96 12.04 -20.68
CA ALA A 119 9.01 11.21 -21.88
C ALA A 119 7.76 11.37 -22.78
N GLY A 120 6.77 12.19 -22.37
CA GLY A 120 5.52 12.35 -23.08
C GLY A 120 4.56 11.15 -22.92
N LEU A 121 4.88 10.22 -22.01
CA LEU A 121 4.09 9.03 -21.75
C LEU A 121 2.88 9.31 -20.85
N ALA A 122 2.91 10.34 -20.01
CA ALA A 122 1.80 10.73 -19.18
C ALA A 122 1.13 12.00 -19.74
N ALA A 123 -0.14 11.92 -20.08
CA ALA A 123 -0.95 13.07 -20.46
C ALA A 123 -1.36 13.87 -19.21
N GLU A 124 -1.57 15.19 -19.38
CA GLU A 124 -2.20 15.99 -18.35
C GLU A 124 -3.69 15.60 -18.26
N VAL A 125 -4.20 15.45 -17.03
CA VAL A 125 -5.61 15.16 -16.81
C VAL A 125 -6.44 16.36 -17.25
N SER A 126 -7.33 16.18 -18.22
CA SER A 126 -8.10 17.28 -18.82
C SER A 126 -9.16 17.82 -17.86
N ASN A 127 -9.76 16.95 -17.04
CA ASN A 127 -10.77 17.32 -16.05
C ASN A 127 -10.16 17.46 -14.64
N SER A 128 -9.42 18.54 -14.38
CA SER A 128 -8.80 18.80 -13.08
C SER A 128 -9.81 18.99 -11.94
N SER A 129 -11.08 19.28 -12.23
CA SER A 129 -12.13 19.42 -11.21
C SER A 129 -12.35 18.16 -10.37
N VAL A 130 -11.92 16.99 -10.86
CA VAL A 130 -11.90 15.73 -10.11
C VAL A 130 -11.08 15.85 -8.83
N PHE A 131 -10.03 16.67 -8.82
CA PHE A 131 -9.11 16.88 -7.70
C PHE A 131 -9.48 18.08 -6.81
N GLU A 132 -10.48 18.89 -7.20
CA GLU A 132 -10.91 20.03 -6.38
C GLU A 132 -11.72 19.60 -5.15
N ASN A 133 -12.24 18.38 -5.17
CA ASN A 133 -12.97 17.81 -4.06
C ASN A 133 -12.05 17.04 -3.11
N THR A 134 -11.40 17.73 -2.17
CA THR A 134 -10.55 17.14 -1.13
C THR A 134 -11.32 16.19 -0.19
N LEU A 135 -12.64 16.18 -0.23
CA LEU A 135 -13.45 15.18 0.47
C LEU A 135 -13.36 13.80 -0.20
N PHE A 136 -13.00 13.75 -1.48
CA PHE A 136 -12.86 12.50 -2.22
C PHE A 136 -11.44 11.93 -2.16
N TYR A 137 -10.44 12.75 -2.46
CA TYR A 137 -9.03 12.37 -2.36
C TYR A 137 -8.37 13.09 -1.20
N PRO A 138 -7.56 12.42 -0.35
CA PRO A 138 -6.70 13.09 0.61
C PRO A 138 -5.61 13.89 -0.13
N GLN A 139 -5.01 14.85 0.56
CA GLN A 139 -3.99 15.72 -0.04
C GLN A 139 -2.76 14.94 -0.53
N THR A 140 -2.34 13.90 0.20
CA THR A 140 -1.25 12.99 -0.18
C THR A 140 -1.50 12.38 -1.55
N ALA A 141 -2.71 11.84 -1.81
CA ALA A 141 -3.06 11.29 -3.12
C ALA A 141 -3.00 12.33 -4.24
N ILE A 142 -3.40 13.58 -3.94
CA ILE A 142 -3.34 14.68 -4.91
C ILE A 142 -1.89 15.07 -5.19
N ASN A 143 -1.05 15.13 -4.17
CA ASN A 143 0.37 15.45 -4.29
C ASN A 143 1.11 14.36 -5.09
N SER A 144 0.78 13.08 -4.85
CA SER A 144 1.39 11.94 -5.55
C SER A 144 1.21 12.02 -7.07
N VAL A 145 0.03 12.45 -7.56
CA VAL A 145 -0.25 12.57 -9.00
C VAL A 145 0.09 13.93 -9.60
N THR A 146 0.69 14.81 -8.80
CA THR A 146 1.13 16.14 -9.23
C THR A 146 2.60 16.11 -9.63
N TYR A 147 2.91 16.68 -10.80
CA TYR A 147 4.26 16.93 -11.25
C TYR A 147 4.37 18.32 -11.86
N GLN A 148 5.26 19.16 -11.31
CA GLN A 148 5.46 20.55 -11.72
C GLN A 148 4.13 21.37 -11.79
N GLY A 149 3.28 21.17 -10.78
CA GLY A 149 2.00 21.83 -10.66
C GLY A 149 0.89 21.32 -11.59
N ARG A 150 1.12 20.24 -12.32
CA ARG A 150 0.17 19.60 -13.26
C ARG A 150 -0.30 18.27 -12.71
N ARG A 151 -1.56 17.94 -12.91
CA ARG A 151 -2.12 16.62 -12.63
C ARG A 151 -1.86 15.71 -13.83
N VAL A 152 -1.06 14.67 -13.63
CA VAL A 152 -0.55 13.81 -14.72
C VAL A 152 -0.98 12.35 -14.62
N ALA A 153 -1.80 12.03 -13.61
CA ALA A 153 -2.37 10.72 -13.38
C ALA A 153 -3.61 10.80 -12.48
N TYR A 154 -4.27 9.67 -12.26
CA TYR A 154 -5.31 9.47 -11.25
C TYR A 154 -4.77 8.58 -10.13
N PRO A 155 -4.88 8.96 -8.83
CA PRO A 155 -4.46 8.10 -7.74
C PRO A 155 -5.41 6.89 -7.67
N PHE A 156 -4.85 5.70 -7.47
CA PHE A 156 -5.63 4.48 -7.49
C PHE A 156 -5.56 3.75 -6.15
N TYR A 157 -4.43 3.14 -5.80
CA TYR A 157 -4.22 2.47 -4.52
C TYR A 157 -2.86 2.83 -3.93
N PHE A 158 -2.68 2.54 -2.65
CA PHE A 158 -1.46 2.94 -1.93
C PHE A 158 -0.90 1.83 -1.05
N GLU A 159 0.37 1.98 -0.73
CA GLU A 159 1.09 1.27 0.31
C GLU A 159 1.73 2.29 1.25
N THR A 160 1.67 2.03 2.56
CA THR A 160 2.32 2.85 3.59
C THR A 160 2.54 2.01 4.83
N ALA A 161 3.42 2.49 5.73
CA ALA A 161 3.68 1.86 7.00
C ALA A 161 2.79 2.44 8.11
N ALA A 162 2.47 1.58 9.09
CA ALA A 162 1.74 1.95 10.30
C ALA A 162 2.31 1.20 11.51
N LEU A 163 2.05 1.70 12.71
CA LEU A 163 2.32 0.98 13.94
C LEU A 163 1.21 -0.04 14.19
N LEU A 164 1.57 -1.30 14.31
CA LEU A 164 0.69 -2.35 14.81
C LEU A 164 0.99 -2.63 16.29
N TYR A 165 -0.05 -2.94 17.05
CA TYR A 165 0.08 -3.32 18.45
C TYR A 165 -0.80 -4.52 18.79
N ASN A 166 -0.30 -5.40 19.66
CA ASN A 166 -1.08 -6.50 20.23
C ASN A 166 -2.09 -5.93 21.23
N ALA A 167 -3.38 -5.91 20.85
CA ALA A 167 -4.43 -5.28 21.65
C ALA A 167 -4.69 -6.02 22.96
N ASP A 168 -4.48 -7.33 23.00
CA ASP A 168 -4.68 -8.13 24.22
C ASP A 168 -3.63 -7.80 25.27
N TYR A 169 -2.37 -7.62 24.85
CA TYR A 169 -1.28 -7.23 25.74
C TYR A 169 -1.45 -5.80 26.26
N LEU A 170 -1.81 -4.86 25.38
CA LEU A 170 -2.09 -3.50 25.80
C LEU A 170 -3.30 -3.42 26.74
N GLN A 171 -4.37 -4.17 26.49
CA GLN A 171 -5.53 -4.20 27.35
C GLN A 171 -5.16 -4.76 28.75
N SER A 172 -4.38 -5.84 28.80
CA SER A 172 -3.90 -6.39 30.07
C SER A 172 -3.05 -5.40 30.87
N PHE A 173 -2.22 -4.62 30.21
CA PHE A 173 -1.43 -3.55 30.82
C PHE A 173 -2.33 -2.39 31.29
N ALA A 174 -3.30 -1.96 30.45
CA ALA A 174 -4.25 -0.91 30.78
C ALA A 174 -5.07 -1.25 32.02
N ASP A 175 -5.58 -2.47 32.11
CA ASP A 175 -6.36 -2.96 33.24
C ASP A 175 -5.57 -2.92 34.55
N LYS A 176 -4.28 -3.34 34.52
CA LYS A 176 -3.38 -3.26 35.67
C LYS A 176 -3.08 -1.81 36.07
N ALA A 177 -3.00 -0.90 35.10
CA ALA A 177 -2.74 0.51 35.33
C ALA A 177 -4.01 1.34 35.66
N GLY A 178 -5.20 0.75 35.53
CA GLY A 178 -6.49 1.42 35.71
C GLY A 178 -6.78 2.46 34.61
N LYS A 179 -6.30 2.22 33.39
CA LYS A 179 -6.47 3.04 32.19
C LYS A 179 -7.38 2.33 31.18
N SER A 180 -7.83 3.05 30.15
CA SER A 180 -8.42 2.45 28.96
C SER A 180 -7.35 1.98 27.98
N LEU A 181 -7.71 1.09 27.04
CA LEU A 181 -6.80 0.68 25.95
C LEU A 181 -6.31 1.90 25.15
N GLU A 182 -7.22 2.82 24.79
CA GLU A 182 -6.94 4.01 24.02
C GLU A 182 -5.89 4.92 24.70
N GLU A 183 -5.90 5.01 26.03
CA GLU A 183 -4.91 5.78 26.82
C GLU A 183 -3.55 5.10 26.91
N THR A 184 -3.41 3.86 26.44
CA THR A 184 -2.17 3.07 26.47
C THR A 184 -1.56 2.86 25.08
N VAL A 185 -2.30 3.19 24.02
CA VAL A 185 -1.74 3.20 22.66
C VAL A 185 -0.68 4.30 22.60
N PRO A 186 0.58 3.99 22.23
CA PRO A 186 1.66 4.97 22.25
C PRO A 186 1.44 6.07 21.21
N SER A 187 1.63 7.31 21.63
CA SER A 187 1.63 8.49 20.76
C SER A 187 3.03 8.95 20.40
N THR A 188 4.02 8.52 21.17
CA THR A 188 5.44 8.82 20.95
C THR A 188 6.30 7.56 21.09
N ILE A 189 7.52 7.60 20.55
CA ILE A 189 8.54 6.57 20.76
C ILE A 189 8.88 6.47 22.25
N GLN A 190 8.87 7.58 22.99
CA GLN A 190 9.07 7.59 24.43
C GLN A 190 7.98 6.75 25.14
N ASP A 191 6.73 6.81 24.72
CA ASP A 191 5.64 5.99 25.29
C ASP A 191 5.92 4.48 25.11
N ILE A 192 6.50 4.08 23.96
CA ILE A 192 6.89 2.67 23.72
C ILE A 192 8.01 2.26 24.69
N ILE A 193 8.99 3.12 24.93
CA ILE A 193 10.09 2.86 25.87
C ILE A 193 9.56 2.79 27.30
N ASP A 194 8.69 3.72 27.69
CA ASP A 194 8.06 3.74 29.01
C ASP A 194 7.18 2.50 29.22
N PHE A 195 6.46 2.08 28.19
CA PHE A 195 5.74 0.82 28.22
C PHE A 195 6.70 -0.36 28.44
N ALA A 196 7.77 -0.46 27.65
CA ALA A 196 8.75 -1.53 27.77
C ALA A 196 9.39 -1.61 29.17
N GLY A 197 9.63 -0.46 29.81
CA GLY A 197 10.19 -0.36 31.15
C GLY A 197 9.23 -0.79 32.27
N ASN A 198 7.92 -0.78 32.02
CA ASN A 198 6.87 -1.05 33.01
C ASN A 198 6.04 -2.32 32.70
N TYR A 199 6.24 -2.93 31.55
CA TYR A 199 5.47 -4.09 31.12
C TYR A 199 6.09 -5.39 31.61
N ASP A 200 5.32 -6.14 32.40
CA ASP A 200 5.66 -7.50 32.80
C ASP A 200 5.19 -8.47 31.71
N ALA A 201 6.07 -8.73 30.76
CA ALA A 201 5.76 -9.50 29.57
C ALA A 201 5.44 -10.97 29.89
N PRO A 202 4.43 -11.59 29.28
CA PRO A 202 4.17 -13.02 29.38
C PRO A 202 5.35 -13.86 28.91
N GLU A 203 5.43 -15.12 29.38
CA GLU A 203 6.42 -16.08 28.89
C GLU A 203 6.24 -16.30 27.36
N GLY A 204 7.30 -16.13 26.58
CA GLY A 204 7.29 -16.27 25.12
C GLY A 204 7.27 -14.95 24.36
N VAL A 205 6.99 -13.81 25.00
CA VAL A 205 7.22 -12.49 24.40
C VAL A 205 8.74 -12.24 24.41
N THR A 206 9.32 -12.09 23.24
CA THR A 206 10.77 -11.93 23.04
C THR A 206 11.18 -10.48 22.81
N SER A 207 10.24 -9.64 22.34
CA SER A 207 10.49 -8.22 22.09
C SER A 207 9.25 -7.38 22.41
N VAL A 208 9.45 -6.19 22.98
CA VAL A 208 8.35 -5.23 23.13
C VAL A 208 8.11 -4.47 21.83
N PHE A 209 9.14 -4.09 21.12
CA PHE A 209 9.06 -3.42 19.83
C PHE A 209 10.09 -4.01 18.87
N SER A 210 9.62 -4.48 17.74
CA SER A 210 10.44 -5.08 16.69
C SER A 210 9.96 -4.60 15.33
N TRP A 211 10.89 -4.18 14.46
CA TRP A 211 10.62 -3.80 13.08
C TRP A 211 11.84 -4.07 12.21
N ASP A 212 11.70 -4.05 10.90
CA ASP A 212 12.80 -4.23 9.96
C ASP A 212 13.66 -2.96 9.90
N VAL A 213 14.76 -2.98 10.67
CA VAL A 213 15.71 -1.86 10.71
C VAL A 213 16.67 -1.84 9.53
N GLY A 214 16.67 -2.88 8.70
CA GLY A 214 17.48 -2.99 7.49
C GLY A 214 16.82 -2.33 6.27
N ASP A 215 15.51 -2.09 6.28
CA ASP A 215 14.80 -1.54 5.13
C ASP A 215 14.33 -0.10 5.40
N ILE A 216 14.64 0.78 4.46
CA ILE A 216 14.34 2.21 4.56
C ILE A 216 12.84 2.51 4.65
N PHE A 217 11.98 1.67 4.05
CA PHE A 217 10.53 1.91 4.08
C PHE A 217 9.96 1.88 5.50
N TYR A 218 10.55 1.06 6.39
CA TYR A 218 10.19 0.98 7.81
C TYR A 218 10.96 1.96 8.70
N ASN A 219 11.97 2.65 8.18
CA ASN A 219 12.81 3.58 8.94
C ASN A 219 12.63 5.03 8.55
N TYR A 220 12.17 5.31 7.31
CA TYR A 220 12.06 6.66 6.79
C TYR A 220 11.29 7.61 7.71
N TYR A 221 10.27 7.10 8.41
CA TYR A 221 9.41 7.92 9.25
C TYR A 221 10.16 8.69 10.35
N PHE A 222 11.31 8.21 10.79
CA PHE A 222 12.13 8.95 11.77
C PHE A 222 12.60 10.31 11.24
N ILE A 223 12.84 10.43 9.95
CA ILE A 223 13.35 11.66 9.34
C ILE A 223 12.33 12.38 8.47
N GLY A 224 11.22 11.74 8.11
CA GLY A 224 10.28 12.25 7.11
C GLY A 224 9.60 13.57 7.48
N GLU A 225 9.41 13.88 8.76
CA GLU A 225 8.86 15.19 9.17
C GLU A 225 9.93 16.29 9.19
N SER A 226 11.17 15.94 9.47
CA SER A 226 12.28 16.87 9.62
C SER A 226 13.10 17.08 8.34
N SER A 227 12.95 16.20 7.34
CA SER A 227 13.58 16.34 6.02
C SER A 227 12.58 16.84 4.98
N ASP A 228 13.08 17.45 3.91
CA ASP A 228 12.29 17.81 2.73
C ASP A 228 12.89 17.13 1.49
N LEU A 229 12.12 16.26 0.85
CA LEU A 229 12.51 15.52 -0.35
C LEU A 229 11.96 16.15 -1.64
N GLY A 230 11.91 17.47 -1.72
CA GLY A 230 11.48 18.17 -2.92
C GLY A 230 10.07 18.75 -2.82
N GLY A 231 9.65 19.15 -1.63
CA GLY A 231 8.37 19.76 -1.31
C GLY A 231 7.23 18.77 -1.32
N GLU A 232 6.01 19.25 -1.06
CA GLU A 232 4.80 18.42 -0.91
C GLU A 232 4.55 17.43 -2.05
N CYS A 233 5.05 17.72 -3.26
CA CYS A 233 4.89 16.84 -4.43
C CYS A 233 6.16 16.00 -4.75
N GLY A 234 7.25 16.15 -4.02
CA GLY A 234 8.49 15.41 -4.26
C GLY A 234 9.13 15.72 -5.64
N ASP A 235 8.93 16.92 -6.20
CA ASP A 235 9.32 17.25 -7.58
C ASP A 235 10.13 18.53 -7.74
N ASP A 236 10.42 19.24 -6.63
CA ASP A 236 11.17 20.49 -6.59
C ASP A 236 12.56 20.27 -5.99
N ARG A 237 13.57 20.15 -6.86
CA ARG A 237 14.96 19.96 -6.44
C ARG A 237 15.48 21.05 -5.49
N ASP A 238 14.99 22.28 -5.63
CA ASP A 238 15.51 23.42 -4.87
C ASP A 238 14.96 23.43 -3.41
N LYS A 239 14.05 22.51 -3.08
CA LYS A 239 13.50 22.29 -1.74
C LYS A 239 14.10 21.10 -1.01
N ILE A 240 15.01 20.34 -1.63
CA ILE A 240 15.65 19.23 -0.94
C ILE A 240 16.45 19.77 0.24
N ASP A 241 16.12 19.30 1.44
CA ASP A 241 16.76 19.65 2.71
C ASP A 241 16.76 18.42 3.64
N ILE A 242 17.79 17.58 3.51
CA ILE A 242 17.97 16.37 4.34
C ILE A 242 19.04 16.57 5.42
N TYR A 243 19.90 17.58 5.28
CA TYR A 243 20.96 17.87 6.23
C TYR A 243 20.66 19.13 7.03
N ASN A 244 19.90 18.96 8.10
CA ASN A 244 19.50 20.02 9.01
C ASN A 244 19.53 19.52 10.47
N ALA A 245 19.40 20.43 11.43
CA ALA A 245 19.52 20.12 12.86
C ALA A 245 18.42 19.14 13.36
N ASP A 246 17.20 19.26 12.85
CA ASP A 246 16.08 18.45 13.30
C ASP A 246 16.23 17.00 12.77
N THR A 247 16.69 16.82 11.53
CA THR A 247 16.98 15.49 10.96
C THR A 247 18.16 14.83 11.68
N ILE A 248 19.20 15.59 12.05
CA ILE A 248 20.30 15.07 12.88
C ILE A 248 19.77 14.60 14.23
N SER A 249 18.90 15.41 14.89
CA SER A 249 18.30 15.04 16.19
C SER A 249 17.44 13.77 16.07
N ALA A 250 16.66 13.65 15.00
CA ALA A 250 15.85 12.46 14.72
C ALA A 250 16.71 11.21 14.59
N LEU A 251 17.81 11.27 13.83
CA LEU A 251 18.74 10.16 13.70
C LEU A 251 19.52 9.86 14.98
N GLN A 252 19.79 10.85 15.83
CA GLN A 252 20.36 10.59 17.15
C GLN A 252 19.40 9.77 18.02
N VAL A 253 18.10 10.04 17.96
CA VAL A 253 17.08 9.23 18.65
C VAL A 253 17.00 7.83 18.03
N PHE A 254 16.92 7.71 16.70
CA PHE A 254 16.93 6.43 16.01
C PHE A 254 18.13 5.56 16.45
N GLN A 255 19.33 6.11 16.50
CA GLN A 255 20.52 5.42 16.98
C GLN A 255 20.40 4.96 18.44
N GLN A 256 19.80 5.78 19.31
CA GLN A 256 19.62 5.43 20.73
C GLN A 256 18.69 4.21 20.89
N LEU A 257 17.72 4.00 19.98
CA LEU A 257 16.79 2.87 20.07
C LEU A 257 17.50 1.51 20.01
N ASN A 258 18.66 1.41 19.36
CA ASN A 258 19.46 0.19 19.36
C ASN A 258 19.84 -0.28 20.78
N GLN A 259 20.00 0.64 21.73
CA GLN A 259 20.29 0.32 23.13
C GLN A 259 19.10 -0.31 23.87
N TYR A 260 17.86 -0.02 23.41
CA TYR A 260 16.64 -0.51 24.02
C TYR A 260 16.15 -1.81 23.37
N PHE A 261 16.22 -1.92 22.06
CA PHE A 261 15.58 -3.01 21.32
C PHE A 261 16.57 -3.98 20.67
N SER A 262 17.85 -3.59 20.49
CA SER A 262 18.95 -4.45 20.02
C SER A 262 18.63 -5.30 18.80
N LEU A 263 17.98 -4.70 17.79
CA LEU A 263 17.61 -5.37 16.54
C LEU A 263 18.84 -5.49 15.63
N ASP A 264 18.97 -6.64 14.97
CA ASP A 264 20.01 -6.90 13.98
C ASP A 264 19.51 -6.57 12.58
N THR A 265 20.29 -5.81 11.81
CA THR A 265 19.94 -5.39 10.45
C THR A 265 19.96 -6.54 9.44
N ASP A 266 20.69 -7.60 9.72
CA ASP A 266 20.90 -8.74 8.82
C ASP A 266 20.03 -9.96 9.15
N GLU A 267 19.56 -10.09 10.41
CA GLU A 267 18.91 -11.32 10.90
C GLU A 267 17.37 -11.25 10.92
N ASN A 268 16.79 -10.06 10.89
CA ASN A 268 15.34 -9.88 11.06
C ASN A 268 14.71 -9.31 9.78
N SER A 269 14.26 -10.18 8.89
CA SER A 269 13.47 -9.74 7.74
C SER A 269 12.06 -9.32 8.17
N TYR A 270 11.43 -8.44 7.41
CA TYR A 270 10.02 -8.05 7.62
C TYR A 270 9.08 -9.25 7.79
N SER A 271 9.26 -10.30 6.98
CA SER A 271 8.45 -11.52 7.05
C SER A 271 8.59 -12.22 8.40
N ASP A 272 9.82 -12.33 8.93
CA ASP A 272 10.08 -12.98 10.22
C ASP A 272 9.49 -12.16 11.38
N ILE A 273 9.60 -10.83 11.29
CA ILE A 273 9.05 -9.89 12.27
C ILE A 273 7.52 -9.97 12.31
N LEU A 274 6.87 -10.01 11.14
CA LEU A 274 5.42 -10.14 11.04
C LEU A 274 4.94 -11.52 11.52
N ASP A 275 5.74 -12.57 11.30
CA ASP A 275 5.50 -13.90 11.84
C ASP A 275 5.59 -13.95 13.36
N ASP A 276 6.59 -13.31 13.94
CA ASP A 276 6.75 -13.20 15.39
C ASP A 276 5.63 -12.36 16.01
N PHE A 277 5.19 -11.29 15.37
CA PHE A 277 4.03 -10.53 15.81
C PHE A 277 2.74 -11.39 15.78
N ALA A 278 2.51 -12.13 14.70
CA ALA A 278 1.37 -13.04 14.57
C ALA A 278 1.38 -14.19 15.60
N GLN A 279 2.58 -14.59 16.05
CA GLN A 279 2.77 -15.58 17.12
C GLN A 279 2.69 -14.98 18.53
N GLY A 280 2.41 -13.68 18.65
CA GLY A 280 2.35 -12.98 19.94
C GLY A 280 3.70 -12.81 20.64
N LYS A 281 4.81 -12.92 19.91
CA LYS A 281 6.16 -12.77 20.47
C LYS A 281 6.61 -11.32 20.59
N SER A 282 5.94 -10.39 19.94
CA SER A 282 6.16 -8.96 20.06
C SER A 282 4.88 -8.20 20.40
N VAL A 283 5.03 -7.04 21.05
CA VAL A 283 3.88 -6.18 21.43
C VAL A 283 3.59 -5.15 20.38
N PHE A 284 4.62 -4.53 19.82
CA PHE A 284 4.53 -3.52 18.78
C PHE A 284 5.40 -3.91 17.58
N THR A 285 4.93 -3.55 16.39
CA THR A 285 5.72 -3.66 15.16
C THR A 285 5.36 -2.55 14.18
N VAL A 286 6.27 -2.23 13.25
CA VAL A 286 5.97 -1.40 12.08
C VAL A 286 5.71 -2.34 10.92
N ALA A 287 4.58 -2.18 10.26
CA ALA A 287 4.19 -3.02 9.14
C ALA A 287 3.52 -2.24 8.02
N THR A 288 3.57 -2.77 6.82
CA THR A 288 2.94 -2.22 5.62
C THR A 288 1.51 -2.73 5.42
N THR A 289 0.79 -2.16 4.46
CA THR A 289 -0.62 -2.48 4.19
C THR A 289 -0.88 -3.96 3.90
N ASP A 290 0.11 -4.71 3.39
CA ASP A 290 0.05 -6.16 3.15
C ASP A 290 -0.13 -6.99 4.44
N ALA A 291 0.27 -6.44 5.59
CA ALA A 291 0.07 -7.06 6.90
C ALA A 291 -1.41 -7.36 7.18
N LEU A 292 -2.34 -6.53 6.70
CA LEU A 292 -3.78 -6.74 6.89
C LEU A 292 -4.21 -8.13 6.41
N LYS A 293 -3.87 -8.47 5.16
CA LYS A 293 -4.22 -9.77 4.58
C LYS A 293 -3.45 -10.91 5.26
N THR A 294 -2.16 -10.72 5.44
CA THR A 294 -1.27 -11.73 6.05
C THR A 294 -1.70 -12.08 7.47
N LEU A 295 -2.01 -11.10 8.31
CA LEU A 295 -2.46 -11.34 9.69
C LEU A 295 -3.86 -11.96 9.73
N SER A 296 -4.78 -11.49 8.89
CA SER A 296 -6.11 -12.09 8.78
C SER A 296 -6.06 -13.58 8.45
N GLU A 297 -5.21 -13.98 7.49
CA GLU A 297 -5.00 -15.38 7.11
C GLU A 297 -4.37 -16.20 8.26
N LYS A 298 -3.36 -15.65 8.97
CA LYS A 298 -2.69 -16.33 10.08
C LYS A 298 -3.62 -16.51 11.29
N ILE A 299 -4.37 -15.48 11.68
CA ILE A 299 -5.35 -15.55 12.77
C ILE A 299 -6.45 -16.58 12.44
N SER A 300 -6.98 -16.55 11.20
CA SER A 300 -8.01 -17.49 10.78
C SER A 300 -7.53 -18.94 10.76
N SER A 301 -6.28 -19.19 10.34
CA SER A 301 -5.71 -20.53 10.31
C SER A 301 -5.44 -21.10 11.69
N SER A 302 -5.04 -20.27 12.66
CA SER A 302 -4.84 -20.68 14.05
C SER A 302 -6.16 -21.01 14.77
N ALA A 303 -7.24 -20.31 14.45
CA ALA A 303 -8.57 -20.59 14.99
C ALA A 303 -9.20 -21.88 14.46
N GLY A 304 -8.80 -22.35 13.24
CA GLY A 304 -9.30 -23.58 12.61
C GLY A 304 -8.54 -24.87 12.94
N GLY A 305 -7.43 -24.77 13.68
CA GLY A 305 -6.54 -25.91 13.96
C GLY A 305 -7.03 -26.90 15.01
N ASP A 306 -8.12 -26.63 15.71
CA ASP A 306 -8.61 -27.45 16.83
C ASP A 306 -9.73 -28.46 16.46
N GLU A 307 -10.14 -28.55 15.17
CA GLU A 307 -11.25 -29.43 14.75
C GLU A 307 -10.87 -30.62 13.85
N THR A 308 -9.60 -30.91 13.54
CA THR A 308 -9.24 -31.98 12.60
C THR A 308 -8.15 -32.96 13.06
N GLU A 309 -8.12 -33.35 14.35
CA GLU A 309 -7.43 -34.57 14.79
C GLU A 309 -8.37 -35.50 15.57
N SER A 310 -9.44 -35.95 14.94
CA SER A 310 -10.22 -37.09 15.46
C SER A 310 -10.95 -37.81 14.33
N ALA A 311 -10.20 -38.50 13.47
CA ALA A 311 -10.76 -39.69 12.74
C ALA A 311 -9.64 -40.53 12.14
N ALA A 312 -9.60 -41.74 12.62
CA ALA A 312 -9.05 -42.97 12.00
C ALA A 312 -7.66 -43.44 12.46
N SER A 313 -7.65 -44.27 13.50
CA SER A 313 -7.10 -45.63 13.34
C SER A 313 -7.70 -46.55 14.40
N ASP A 314 -8.63 -47.41 13.94
CA ASP A 314 -8.97 -48.67 14.60
C ASP A 314 -7.75 -49.59 14.65
N THR A 315 -7.33 -50.01 15.83
CA THR A 315 -6.81 -51.36 16.03
C THR A 315 -6.93 -51.75 17.53
N GLU A 316 -7.54 -52.89 17.75
CA GLU A 316 -7.85 -53.55 19.01
C GLU A 316 -6.63 -53.88 19.88
N GLY A 317 -6.83 -53.86 21.21
CA GLY A 317 -5.87 -54.45 22.15
C GLY A 317 -6.14 -54.15 23.64
N GLU A 318 -6.93 -55.03 24.24
CA GLU A 318 -7.23 -55.36 25.64
C GLU A 318 -6.45 -54.74 26.83
N ALA A 319 -7.27 -54.23 27.77
CA ALA A 319 -7.34 -54.47 29.23
C ALA A 319 -6.13 -54.24 30.15
N SER A 320 -6.23 -53.38 31.15
CA SER A 320 -6.58 -53.61 32.54
C SER A 320 -6.28 -52.43 33.45
N SER A 321 -7.27 -52.03 34.18
CA SER A 321 -7.37 -51.58 35.59
C SER A 321 -6.10 -51.09 36.33
N GLU A 322 -6.08 -49.93 37.00
CA GLU A 322 -6.62 -49.70 38.34
C GLU A 322 -6.38 -48.25 38.79
N THR A 323 -7.32 -47.79 39.56
CA THR A 323 -7.55 -46.63 40.38
C THR A 323 -6.36 -46.20 41.24
N SER A 324 -6.10 -44.89 41.36
CA SER A 324 -5.92 -44.25 42.67
C SER A 324 -6.10 -42.74 42.60
N VAL A 325 -7.06 -42.29 43.38
CA VAL A 325 -7.37 -40.91 43.75
C VAL A 325 -6.35 -40.50 44.82
N GLU A 326 -5.67 -39.40 44.66
CA GLU A 326 -5.22 -38.59 45.78
C GLU A 326 -5.31 -37.10 45.46
N SER A 327 -6.11 -36.42 46.21
CA SER A 327 -6.25 -34.98 46.33
C SER A 327 -5.10 -34.40 47.15
N SER A 328 -4.47 -33.33 46.72
CA SER A 328 -4.00 -32.32 47.66
C SER A 328 -3.50 -31.06 46.96
N ASP A 329 -4.03 -30.01 47.46
CA ASP A 329 -3.42 -28.72 47.75
C ASP A 329 -3.39 -27.66 46.65
N ALA A 330 -4.27 -26.69 46.91
CA ALA A 330 -4.30 -25.41 46.28
C ALA A 330 -3.03 -24.60 46.70
N GLY A 331 -2.06 -24.55 45.84
CA GLY A 331 -1.02 -23.54 45.85
C GLY A 331 -1.39 -22.50 44.79
N ASP A 332 -1.70 -21.30 45.26
CA ASP A 332 -1.78 -20.09 44.44
C ASP A 332 -0.40 -19.82 43.81
N SER A 333 -0.09 -20.45 42.70
CA SER A 333 0.99 -20.07 41.82
C SER A 333 0.38 -19.21 40.75
N GLY A 334 0.68 -17.89 40.80
CA GLY A 334 0.32 -16.98 39.72
C GLY A 334 0.72 -17.61 38.37
N GLN A 335 -0.26 -18.01 37.62
CA GLN A 335 -0.08 -18.54 36.29
C GLN A 335 0.39 -17.35 35.43
N GLN A 336 1.69 -17.32 35.15
CA GLN A 336 2.19 -16.47 34.09
C GLN A 336 1.58 -17.03 32.80
N ASP A 337 0.69 -16.25 32.21
CA ASP A 337 0.07 -16.62 30.93
C ASP A 337 1.22 -16.71 29.90
N ALA A 338 1.33 -17.84 29.22
CA ALA A 338 2.27 -18.01 28.12
C ALA A 338 1.83 -17.12 26.93
N ALA A 339 2.77 -16.60 26.15
CA ALA A 339 2.47 -15.89 24.92
C ALA A 339 1.56 -16.76 24.04
N GLY A 340 0.41 -16.23 23.67
CA GLY A 340 -0.54 -16.89 22.80
C GLY A 340 -0.46 -16.32 21.40
N THR A 341 -0.90 -17.10 20.39
CA THR A 341 -1.10 -16.59 19.03
C THR A 341 -1.93 -15.32 19.06
N LEU A 342 -1.56 -14.32 18.29
CA LEU A 342 -2.27 -13.04 18.14
C LEU A 342 -3.77 -13.29 17.87
N GLN A 343 -4.64 -12.69 18.69
CA GLN A 343 -6.08 -12.77 18.51
C GLN A 343 -6.65 -11.41 18.08
N ASN A 344 -6.19 -10.36 18.76
CA ASN A 344 -6.63 -8.99 18.51
C ASN A 344 -5.41 -8.07 18.37
N TYR A 345 -5.45 -7.23 17.36
CA TYR A 345 -4.44 -6.19 17.18
C TYR A 345 -5.10 -4.86 16.83
N GLY A 346 -4.35 -3.79 16.89
CA GLY A 346 -4.76 -2.49 16.38
C GLY A 346 -3.70 -1.95 15.42
N ALA A 347 -4.12 -1.04 14.55
CA ALA A 347 -3.26 -0.31 13.65
C ALA A 347 -3.50 1.20 13.84
N VAL A 348 -2.41 1.95 13.98
CA VAL A 348 -2.44 3.41 14.15
C VAL A 348 -1.31 4.03 13.32
N PRO A 349 -1.37 5.33 12.98
CA PRO A 349 -0.22 6.03 12.41
C PRO A 349 1.02 5.84 13.28
N LEU A 350 2.19 5.96 12.64
CA LEU A 350 3.47 5.87 13.35
C LEU A 350 3.55 6.95 14.44
N PRO A 351 4.07 6.62 15.64
CA PRO A 351 4.14 7.54 16.75
C PRO A 351 5.19 8.63 16.50
N ASP A 352 4.99 9.81 17.05
CA ASP A 352 5.99 10.87 17.01
C ASP A 352 7.26 10.46 17.79
N ILE A 353 8.40 11.07 17.47
CA ILE A 353 9.64 10.79 18.21
C ILE A 353 9.49 11.29 19.65
N THR A 354 9.04 12.53 19.78
CA THR A 354 8.73 13.20 21.05
C THR A 354 7.57 14.17 20.85
N ASP A 355 7.06 14.78 21.92
CA ASP A 355 6.05 15.86 21.84
C ASP A 355 6.43 17.05 20.95
N THR A 356 7.70 17.21 20.59
CA THR A 356 8.23 18.35 19.82
C THR A 356 8.91 17.95 18.52
N LEU A 357 9.14 16.66 18.28
CA LEU A 357 9.75 16.12 17.08
C LEU A 357 8.85 15.03 16.52
N GLY A 358 8.13 15.39 15.48
CA GLY A 358 7.17 14.50 14.82
C GLY A 358 7.81 13.47 13.92
N THR A 359 6.97 12.57 13.43
CA THR A 359 7.32 11.58 12.41
C THR A 359 6.41 11.74 11.19
N ARG A 360 6.91 11.33 10.03
CA ARG A 360 6.12 11.24 8.81
C ARG A 360 6.57 10.03 7.99
N GLY A 361 5.66 9.09 7.78
CA GLY A 361 5.91 7.95 6.91
C GLY A 361 5.98 8.35 5.44
N ILE A 362 6.53 7.47 4.62
CA ILE A 362 6.44 7.56 3.16
C ILE A 362 5.28 6.70 2.67
N ALA A 363 4.68 7.10 1.56
CA ALA A 363 3.67 6.29 0.90
C ALA A 363 3.98 6.14 -0.59
N VAL A 364 3.86 4.93 -1.08
CA VAL A 364 3.85 4.63 -2.51
C VAL A 364 2.42 4.70 -3.01
N THR A 365 2.15 5.63 -3.91
CA THR A 365 0.84 5.74 -4.56
C THR A 365 0.90 5.17 -5.96
N ASN A 366 0.19 4.08 -6.19
CA ASN A 366 0.04 3.51 -7.52
C ASN A 366 -1.03 4.28 -8.29
N CYS A 367 -0.66 4.74 -9.49
CA CYS A 367 -1.40 5.72 -10.25
C CYS A 367 -1.85 5.14 -11.59
N LEU A 368 -3.11 5.41 -11.98
CA LEU A 368 -3.60 5.16 -13.33
C LEU A 368 -3.20 6.35 -14.22
N VAL A 369 -2.38 6.09 -15.21
CA VAL A 369 -1.83 7.08 -16.14
C VAL A 369 -2.50 6.94 -17.49
N ILE A 370 -2.90 8.06 -18.10
CA ILE A 370 -3.32 8.11 -19.50
C ILE A 370 -2.07 8.33 -20.36
N ASN A 371 -1.86 7.45 -21.33
CA ASN A 371 -0.70 7.54 -22.21
C ASN A 371 -0.80 8.78 -23.13
N GLY A 372 0.22 9.64 -23.07
CA GLY A 372 0.27 10.84 -23.89
C GLY A 372 0.36 10.57 -25.41
N TYR A 373 0.77 9.36 -25.81
CA TYR A 373 0.79 8.91 -27.20
C TYR A 373 -0.55 8.33 -27.67
N SER A 374 -1.50 8.10 -26.77
CA SER A 374 -2.81 7.56 -27.14
C SER A 374 -3.63 8.59 -27.95
N GLU A 375 -4.18 8.15 -29.06
CA GLU A 375 -5.20 8.92 -29.83
C GLU A 375 -6.60 8.80 -29.23
N LYS A 376 -6.80 7.94 -28.19
CA LYS A 376 -8.08 7.61 -27.55
C LYS A 376 -8.17 8.18 -26.12
N GLN A 377 -7.57 9.34 -25.89
CA GLN A 377 -7.51 9.94 -24.53
C GLN A 377 -8.90 10.20 -23.94
N GLU A 378 -9.90 10.56 -24.77
CA GLU A 378 -11.30 10.74 -24.31
C GLU A 378 -11.87 9.45 -23.72
N GLY A 379 -11.66 8.31 -24.41
CA GLY A 379 -12.08 7.00 -23.90
C GLY A 379 -11.31 6.57 -22.66
N ALA A 380 -10.02 6.90 -22.59
CA ALA A 380 -9.19 6.63 -21.43
C ALA A 380 -9.65 7.44 -20.19
N GLU A 381 -10.01 8.71 -20.36
CA GLU A 381 -10.58 9.53 -19.28
C GLU A 381 -11.97 9.01 -18.85
N ASP A 382 -12.79 8.54 -19.78
CA ASP A 382 -14.07 7.93 -19.48
C ASP A 382 -13.91 6.66 -18.63
N PHE A 383 -12.94 5.81 -18.97
CA PHE A 383 -12.62 4.64 -18.14
C PHE A 383 -12.06 5.03 -16.77
N ALA A 384 -11.18 6.03 -16.70
CA ALA A 384 -10.65 6.51 -15.41
C ALA A 384 -11.77 7.06 -14.52
N ALA A 385 -12.76 7.76 -15.09
CA ALA A 385 -13.94 8.22 -14.37
C ALA A 385 -14.81 7.05 -13.89
N PHE A 386 -15.00 6.03 -14.71
CA PHE A 386 -15.73 4.82 -14.36
C PHE A 386 -15.06 4.09 -13.20
N LEU A 387 -13.75 3.85 -13.27
CA LEU A 387 -12.97 3.20 -12.22
C LEU A 387 -13.04 3.99 -10.89
N LYS A 388 -13.00 5.32 -10.97
CA LYS A 388 -13.14 6.19 -9.80
C LYS A 388 -14.51 6.05 -9.15
N GLU A 389 -15.59 5.91 -9.93
CA GLU A 389 -16.97 5.78 -9.44
C GLU A 389 -17.25 4.37 -8.95
N ASP A 390 -16.46 3.37 -9.35
CA ASP A 390 -16.58 2.02 -8.82
C ASP A 390 -16.38 2.05 -7.31
N GLN A 391 -17.46 1.69 -6.62
CA GLN A 391 -17.56 1.71 -5.16
C GLN A 391 -17.19 0.37 -4.57
N SER A 392 -16.55 -0.54 -5.34
CA SER A 392 -16.39 -1.90 -4.89
C SER A 392 -15.64 -1.94 -3.54
N SER A 393 -16.41 -2.16 -2.50
CA SER A 393 -15.91 -2.45 -1.15
C SER A 393 -15.04 -3.71 -1.14
N ASP A 394 -15.11 -4.50 -2.21
CA ASP A 394 -14.39 -5.76 -2.40
C ASP A 394 -13.02 -5.59 -3.09
N PHE A 395 -12.59 -4.36 -3.44
CA PHE A 395 -11.24 -4.12 -3.97
C PHE A 395 -10.17 -4.68 -3.02
N PHE A 396 -10.26 -4.34 -1.73
CA PHE A 396 -9.35 -4.86 -0.71
C PHE A 396 -9.43 -6.39 -0.59
N ASP A 397 -10.64 -6.96 -0.52
CA ASP A 397 -10.82 -8.40 -0.38
C ASP A 397 -10.21 -9.20 -1.53
N ARG A 398 -10.13 -8.61 -2.73
CA ARG A 398 -9.55 -9.23 -3.92
C ARG A 398 -8.05 -9.02 -4.05
N THR A 399 -7.61 -7.79 -3.82
CA THR A 399 -6.23 -7.39 -4.10
C THR A 399 -5.35 -7.33 -2.86
N GLY A 400 -5.93 -7.09 -1.68
CA GLY A 400 -5.21 -6.78 -0.46
C GLY A 400 -4.78 -5.30 -0.36
N TYR A 401 -5.10 -4.47 -1.35
CA TYR A 401 -4.70 -3.07 -1.40
C TYR A 401 -5.79 -2.11 -0.93
N LEU A 402 -5.37 -0.92 -0.48
CA LEU A 402 -6.24 0.16 -0.03
C LEU A 402 -6.32 1.27 -1.09
N LEU A 403 -7.54 1.74 -1.37
CA LEU A 403 -7.78 2.79 -2.36
C LEU A 403 -7.34 4.17 -1.85
N CYS A 404 -6.76 4.98 -2.72
CA CYS A 404 -6.32 6.35 -2.45
C CYS A 404 -7.48 7.35 -2.27
N ARG A 405 -8.63 6.96 -1.73
CA ARG A 405 -9.76 7.85 -1.58
C ARG A 405 -10.38 7.79 -0.19
N ASN A 406 -11.00 8.89 0.21
CA ASN A 406 -11.72 8.99 1.47
C ASN A 406 -13.09 8.28 1.41
N GLY A 407 -13.59 7.87 2.57
CA GLY A 407 -14.96 7.35 2.72
C GLY A 407 -15.16 5.93 2.22
N VAL A 408 -14.10 5.18 1.96
CA VAL A 408 -14.16 3.73 1.71
C VAL A 408 -14.32 3.02 3.04
N THR A 409 -15.23 2.05 3.09
CA THR A 409 -15.37 1.15 4.24
C THR A 409 -14.83 -0.21 3.83
N TYR A 410 -13.84 -0.69 4.54
CA TYR A 410 -13.21 -1.98 4.30
C TYR A 410 -13.83 -3.08 5.17
N SER A 411 -13.71 -4.32 4.75
CA SER A 411 -14.11 -5.51 5.52
C SER A 411 -13.26 -5.68 6.78
N ASP A 412 -11.99 -5.26 6.71
CA ASP A 412 -11.05 -5.22 7.83
C ASP A 412 -10.99 -3.82 8.45
N SER A 413 -11.41 -3.69 9.71
CA SER A 413 -11.39 -2.40 10.43
C SER A 413 -9.99 -1.86 10.73
N HIS A 414 -8.95 -2.69 10.69
CA HIS A 414 -7.56 -2.25 10.90
C HIS A 414 -7.04 -1.40 9.73
N ALA A 415 -7.71 -1.47 8.57
CA ALA A 415 -7.42 -0.62 7.42
C ALA A 415 -7.51 0.89 7.76
N ASP A 416 -8.36 1.29 8.71
CA ASP A 416 -8.52 2.69 9.11
C ASP A 416 -7.21 3.30 9.66
N GLY A 417 -6.37 2.51 10.33
CA GLY A 417 -5.06 2.93 10.80
C GLY A 417 -4.12 3.26 9.64
N PHE A 418 -4.08 2.41 8.62
CA PHE A 418 -3.27 2.64 7.42
C PHE A 418 -3.80 3.79 6.56
N VAL A 419 -5.12 3.93 6.44
CA VAL A 419 -5.72 5.10 5.76
C VAL A 419 -5.33 6.39 6.48
N SER A 420 -5.33 6.40 7.80
CA SER A 420 -4.90 7.56 8.60
C SER A 420 -3.40 7.84 8.43
N ALA A 421 -2.56 6.78 8.41
CA ALA A 421 -1.13 6.89 8.14
C ALA A 421 -0.88 7.47 6.73
N TYR A 422 -1.57 6.98 5.70
CA TYR A 422 -1.48 7.49 4.33
C TYR A 422 -1.81 8.97 4.23
N GLN A 423 -2.85 9.43 4.93
CA GLN A 423 -3.27 10.84 4.88
C GLN A 423 -2.20 11.80 5.41
N SER A 424 -1.34 11.34 6.31
CA SER A 424 -0.21 12.11 6.86
C SER A 424 1.14 11.79 6.22
N SER A 425 1.22 10.79 5.33
CA SER A 425 2.46 10.40 4.69
C SER A 425 2.93 11.39 3.63
N GLU A 426 4.22 11.35 3.34
CA GLU A 426 4.84 12.02 2.20
C GLU A 426 4.76 11.14 0.95
N CYS A 427 4.65 11.76 -0.23
CA CYS A 427 4.73 11.06 -1.50
C CYS A 427 6.19 10.81 -1.90
N GLU A 428 6.42 9.80 -2.74
CA GLU A 428 7.76 9.48 -3.21
C GLU A 428 8.40 10.59 -4.05
N LEU A 429 9.73 10.58 -4.08
CA LEU A 429 10.56 11.52 -4.81
C LEU A 429 10.47 11.31 -6.33
N LYS A 430 10.00 12.33 -7.06
CA LYS A 430 9.79 12.32 -8.52
C LYS A 430 10.88 12.99 -9.34
N ILE A 431 11.95 13.46 -8.67
CA ILE A 431 13.05 14.17 -9.30
C ILE A 431 13.93 13.16 -10.07
N SER A 432 14.37 13.54 -11.26
CA SER A 432 15.33 12.71 -12.02
C SER A 432 16.73 12.82 -11.50
N GLY A 433 17.43 11.69 -11.55
CA GLY A 433 18.80 11.57 -11.04
C GLY A 433 18.87 11.08 -9.61
N THR A 434 17.72 10.82 -8.99
CA THR A 434 17.62 10.31 -7.61
C THR A 434 17.47 8.78 -7.53
N GLY A 435 17.72 8.06 -8.60
CA GLY A 435 17.48 6.61 -8.68
C GLY A 435 18.22 5.78 -7.62
N ASN A 436 19.33 6.27 -7.09
CA ASN A 436 20.10 5.60 -6.04
C ASN A 436 19.83 6.20 -4.64
N PHE A 437 19.00 7.22 -4.52
CA PHE A 437 18.81 7.94 -3.27
C PHE A 437 18.32 7.01 -2.14
N TRP A 438 17.32 6.19 -2.42
CA TRP A 438 16.77 5.28 -1.41
C TRP A 438 17.81 4.27 -0.89
N ILE A 439 18.65 3.72 -1.79
CA ILE A 439 19.74 2.82 -1.41
C ILE A 439 20.80 3.57 -0.56
N LEU A 440 21.11 4.82 -0.92
CA LEU A 440 22.08 5.63 -0.15
C LEU A 440 21.51 5.97 1.24
N LEU A 441 20.23 6.31 1.32
CA LEU A 441 19.56 6.62 2.57
C LEU A 441 19.46 5.36 3.47
N GLU A 442 19.10 4.22 2.91
CA GLU A 442 19.06 2.92 3.61
C GLU A 442 20.41 2.59 4.23
N ASN A 443 21.48 2.61 3.42
CA ASN A 443 22.84 2.39 3.93
C ASN A 443 23.23 3.44 5.01
N THR A 444 22.77 4.68 4.87
CA THR A 444 23.05 5.74 5.87
C THR A 444 22.34 5.43 7.18
N MET A 445 21.06 5.05 7.13
CA MET A 445 20.27 4.68 8.31
C MET A 445 20.87 3.44 9.01
N GLU A 446 21.23 2.41 8.25
CA GLU A 446 21.87 1.20 8.75
C GLU A 446 23.21 1.52 9.45
N ASN A 447 24.07 2.33 8.83
CA ASN A 447 25.34 2.74 9.44
C ASN A 447 25.11 3.54 10.72
N VAL A 448 24.11 4.43 10.77
CA VAL A 448 23.76 5.19 11.98
C VAL A 448 23.25 4.25 13.06
N TRP A 449 22.39 3.30 12.74
CA TRP A 449 21.93 2.26 13.67
C TRP A 449 23.11 1.50 14.31
N ASN A 450 24.10 1.17 13.49
CA ASN A 450 25.31 0.45 13.90
C ASN A 450 26.39 1.36 14.52
N GLY A 451 26.09 2.62 14.83
CA GLY A 451 26.93 3.51 15.63
C GLY A 451 27.73 4.55 14.85
N ALA A 452 27.50 4.74 13.55
CA ALA A 452 28.09 5.86 12.81
C ALA A 452 27.52 7.21 13.31
N ASP A 453 28.31 8.27 13.21
CA ASP A 453 27.89 9.61 13.60
C ASP A 453 26.75 10.12 12.70
N PRO A 454 25.55 10.46 13.23
CA PRO A 454 24.41 10.92 12.44
C PRO A 454 24.69 12.17 11.62
N ASN A 455 25.43 13.15 12.19
CA ASN A 455 25.73 14.42 11.52
C ASN A 455 26.64 14.19 10.29
N GLU A 456 27.76 13.46 10.47
CA GLU A 456 28.68 13.16 9.36
C GLU A 456 28.01 12.27 8.30
N SER A 457 27.13 11.35 8.71
CA SER A 457 26.40 10.46 7.82
C SER A 457 25.41 11.21 6.93
N LEU A 458 24.58 12.08 7.52
CA LEU A 458 23.64 12.93 6.78
C LEU A 458 24.34 13.92 5.88
N LYS A 459 25.44 14.55 6.35
CA LYS A 459 26.25 15.45 5.53
C LYS A 459 26.74 14.75 4.29
N SER A 460 27.30 13.54 4.45
CA SER A 460 27.80 12.74 3.32
C SER A 460 26.68 12.33 2.35
N LEU A 461 25.47 12.01 2.87
CA LEU A 461 24.31 11.69 2.05
C LEU A 461 23.84 12.88 1.22
N ASP A 462 23.74 14.07 1.84
CA ASP A 462 23.36 15.30 1.16
C ASP A 462 24.34 15.65 0.03
N GLU A 463 25.65 15.63 0.33
CA GLU A 463 26.70 15.88 -0.67
C GLU A 463 26.60 14.90 -1.85
N GLN A 464 26.40 13.61 -1.60
CA GLN A 464 26.25 12.60 -2.66
C GLN A 464 24.99 12.83 -3.49
N LEU A 465 23.85 13.12 -2.87
CA LEU A 465 22.60 13.41 -3.56
C LEU A 465 22.74 14.66 -4.44
N MET A 466 23.29 15.74 -3.88
CA MET A 466 23.43 16.99 -4.62
C MET A 466 24.44 16.89 -5.75
N ILE A 467 25.53 16.12 -5.62
CA ILE A 467 26.44 15.80 -6.72
C ILE A 467 25.70 15.07 -7.85
N GLN A 468 24.87 14.09 -7.53
CA GLN A 468 24.07 13.37 -8.54
C GLN A 468 23.07 14.29 -9.25
N LEU A 469 22.43 15.18 -8.53
CA LEU A 469 21.42 16.09 -9.07
C LEU A 469 21.98 17.23 -9.89
N THR A 470 23.16 17.76 -9.51
CA THR A 470 23.75 18.94 -10.13
C THR A 470 24.82 18.59 -11.14
N GLY A 471 25.46 17.42 -11.01
CA GLY A 471 26.66 17.04 -11.75
C GLY A 471 27.92 17.80 -11.32
N ASP A 472 27.86 18.56 -10.22
CA ASP A 472 28.99 19.28 -9.64
C ASP A 472 29.74 18.40 -8.64
N GLU A 473 30.79 17.73 -9.09
CA GLU A 473 31.64 16.86 -8.25
C GLU A 473 32.34 17.61 -7.10
N SER A 474 32.34 18.94 -7.13
CA SER A 474 32.95 19.80 -6.09
C SER A 474 31.95 20.28 -5.03
N TYR A 475 30.68 19.89 -5.14
CA TYR A 475 29.65 20.30 -4.18
C TYR A 475 30.01 19.82 -2.77
N THR A 476 29.94 20.73 -1.83
CA THR A 476 30.09 20.47 -0.39
C THR A 476 29.12 21.35 0.38
N VAL A 477 28.51 20.79 1.42
CA VAL A 477 27.63 21.53 2.32
C VAL A 477 28.41 22.05 3.54
N GLU A 478 28.05 23.20 4.05
CA GLU A 478 28.63 23.75 5.28
C GLU A 478 28.25 22.86 6.47
N ALA A 479 29.24 22.51 7.29
CA ALA A 479 29.02 21.64 8.45
C ALA A 479 28.16 22.38 9.50
N ILE A 480 27.17 21.68 10.04
CA ILE A 480 26.29 22.13 11.11
C ILE A 480 26.84 21.57 12.44
N ASP A 481 26.81 22.37 13.50
CA ASP A 481 27.14 21.87 14.84
C ASP A 481 26.06 20.85 15.24
N SER A 482 26.48 19.69 15.75
CA SER A 482 25.53 18.67 16.21
C SER A 482 24.63 19.22 17.31
N PRO A 483 23.30 19.07 17.19
CA PRO A 483 22.39 19.45 18.25
C PRO A 483 22.63 18.63 19.52
N GLU A 484 22.24 19.18 20.67
CA GLU A 484 22.28 18.43 21.93
C GLU A 484 21.36 17.19 21.80
N PRO A 485 21.84 15.99 22.15
CA PRO A 485 21.04 14.77 22.02
C PRO A 485 19.77 14.82 22.86
N ILE A 486 18.65 14.47 22.26
CA ILE A 486 17.40 14.18 22.98
C ILE A 486 17.64 12.89 23.77
N THR A 487 17.49 12.95 25.10
CA THR A 487 17.69 11.78 25.96
C THR A 487 16.37 11.06 26.15
N LEU A 488 16.27 9.86 25.66
CA LEU A 488 15.18 8.93 25.97
C LEU A 488 15.42 8.36 27.39
N SER A 489 14.37 8.28 28.20
CA SER A 489 14.48 7.80 29.59
C SER A 489 13.58 6.57 29.82
N ASN A 490 14.05 5.61 30.60
CA ASN A 490 13.29 4.40 30.93
C ASN A 490 12.20 4.62 32.02
N GLY A 491 11.76 5.84 32.27
CA GLY A 491 10.70 6.12 33.26
C GLY A 491 11.02 5.68 34.71
N GLN A 492 12.18 5.14 34.97
CA GLN A 492 12.67 4.90 36.35
C GLN A 492 13.20 6.22 36.86
N ASP A 493 12.28 7.02 37.41
CA ASP A 493 12.64 8.15 38.26
C ASP A 493 13.43 7.55 39.44
N ASP A 494 14.75 7.67 39.42
CA ASP A 494 15.58 7.44 40.57
C ASP A 494 15.18 8.48 41.63
N GLY A 495 14.10 8.12 42.36
CA GLY A 495 13.61 8.89 43.49
C GLY A 495 14.73 9.06 44.53
N ASN A 496 15.40 10.20 44.47
CA ASN A 496 16.39 10.64 45.41
C ASN A 496 15.79 11.68 46.37
#